data_f1a79d27f73f00a5ea39ac66e4823621
#
_entry.id   f1a79d27f73f00a5ea39ac66e4823621
#
_cell.length_a   1.000
_cell.length_b   1.000
_cell.length_c   1.000
_cell.angle_alpha   90.00
_cell.angle_beta   90.00
_cell.angle_gamma   90.00
#
_symmetry.space_group_name_H-M   'P 1'
#
loop_
_entity.id
_entity.type
_entity.pdbx_description
1 polymer ?
#
loop_
_entity_poly.entity_id
_entity_poly.type
_entity_poly.pdbx_seq_one_letter_code
_entity_poly.pdbx_strand_id
1 'polypeptide(L)'
;GTDIKTTCDDRYVMPSDSAQNKLLVSVHYYEPFSYCGSASLSSWGTIKHYEKQNELLKMMTKFTDAGYGVIFGEYAVALNGDGSVKDNTCDFINNFLDNCDLYNYCPVLWDCSSLFKRSTLSWLDTDVEALYKARSYEAQSSLDDGTIKENAKAEMAAALAAAPESLDNTTPAGAASDEAIAWLMFNSNDWNVTYSVGDEYNPSEKTEGIVAGDVKITGEGTYTVSLDFSKTGAGYANSTVFCALGISNGELLYPGYIINVVDLQINGKSYPLVAEPYTTSDDKKCTRMNIYNAWVKAVPAEARTEDGDLSAVGPCIVDNEELGNITSISLTFEYKPGK
;
A
#
# COMPACT_ATOMS: atom_id res chain seq x y z
N GLY A 1 -16.30 -5.11 -6.85
CA GLY A 1 -16.26 -5.59 -5.47
C GLY A 1 -15.80 -4.48 -4.54
N THR A 2 -16.25 -4.56 -3.32
CA THR A 2 -15.80 -3.71 -2.23
C THR A 2 -14.89 -4.52 -1.32
N ASP A 3 -14.16 -3.86 -0.43
CA ASP A 3 -13.40 -4.52 0.62
C ASP A 3 -14.32 -5.17 1.68
N ILE A 4 -13.74 -6.07 2.48
CA ILE A 4 -14.47 -6.82 3.51
C ILE A 4 -15.14 -5.88 4.53
N LYS A 5 -14.44 -4.86 5.03
CA LYS A 5 -14.94 -3.98 6.08
C LYS A 5 -16.16 -3.20 5.63
N THR A 6 -16.09 -2.63 4.42
CA THR A 6 -17.22 -1.91 3.81
C THR A 6 -18.41 -2.85 3.56
N THR A 7 -18.14 -4.10 3.12
CA THR A 7 -19.18 -5.10 2.86
C THR A 7 -19.82 -5.61 4.15
N CYS A 8 -19.05 -5.74 5.23
CA CYS A 8 -19.58 -6.17 6.53
C CYS A 8 -20.19 -5.04 7.37
N ASP A 9 -20.12 -3.78 6.91
CA ASP A 9 -20.79 -2.65 7.55
C ASP A 9 -22.31 -2.83 7.59
N ASP A 10 -22.97 -2.31 8.62
CA ASP A 10 -24.42 -2.45 8.79
C ASP A 10 -25.25 -1.73 7.73
N ARG A 11 -24.63 -0.80 6.99
CA ARG A 11 -25.23 -0.11 5.84
C ARG A 11 -25.31 -0.98 4.59
N TYR A 12 -24.55 -2.09 4.55
CA TYR A 12 -24.62 -3.03 3.44
C TYR A 12 -25.80 -3.96 3.63
N VAL A 13 -26.76 -3.86 2.72
CA VAL A 13 -28.00 -4.64 2.75
C VAL A 13 -28.07 -5.53 1.51
N MET A 14 -28.25 -6.84 1.71
CA MET A 14 -28.46 -7.77 0.62
C MET A 14 -29.76 -7.46 -0.12
N PRO A 15 -29.75 -7.49 -1.45
CA PRO A 15 -31.01 -7.36 -2.23
C PRO A 15 -31.94 -8.53 -1.94
N SER A 16 -33.24 -8.34 -2.14
CA SER A 16 -34.20 -9.42 -2.11
C SER A 16 -34.30 -10.09 -3.49
N ASP A 17 -34.42 -11.40 -3.50
CA ASP A 17 -34.70 -12.22 -4.71
C ASP A 17 -35.81 -13.18 -4.44
N SER A 18 -36.66 -13.41 -5.43
CA SER A 18 -37.71 -14.43 -5.36
C SER A 18 -37.19 -15.87 -5.59
N ALA A 19 -36.00 -15.98 -6.23
CA ALA A 19 -35.33 -17.25 -6.43
C ALA A 19 -34.48 -17.58 -5.20
N GLN A 20 -34.67 -18.77 -4.63
CA GLN A 20 -33.91 -19.22 -3.47
C GLN A 20 -32.48 -19.60 -3.86
N ASN A 21 -31.52 -19.27 -2.98
CA ASN A 21 -30.11 -19.66 -3.09
C ASN A 21 -29.46 -19.19 -4.42
N LYS A 22 -29.83 -18.00 -4.94
CA LYS A 22 -29.28 -17.44 -6.18
C LYS A 22 -28.47 -16.17 -5.96
N LEU A 23 -28.42 -15.66 -4.74
CA LEU A 23 -27.61 -14.52 -4.38
C LEU A 23 -26.30 -14.96 -3.74
N LEU A 24 -25.22 -14.27 -4.10
CA LEU A 24 -23.93 -14.40 -3.46
C LEU A 24 -23.31 -13.02 -3.25
N VAL A 25 -22.37 -12.92 -2.33
CA VAL A 25 -21.60 -11.69 -2.07
C VAL A 25 -20.23 -11.83 -2.74
N SER A 26 -19.87 -10.85 -3.56
CA SER A 26 -18.55 -10.77 -4.19
C SER A 26 -17.74 -9.66 -3.56
N VAL A 27 -16.56 -9.99 -3.04
CA VAL A 27 -15.58 -9.06 -2.48
C VAL A 27 -14.21 -9.32 -3.08
N HIS A 28 -13.29 -8.34 -2.91
CA HIS A 28 -11.89 -8.49 -3.27
C HIS A 28 -11.03 -8.46 -2.00
N TYR A 29 -9.89 -9.15 -2.01
CA TYR A 29 -9.01 -9.23 -0.87
C TYR A 29 -7.57 -8.83 -1.25
N TYR A 30 -7.16 -7.66 -0.77
CA TYR A 30 -5.83 -7.10 -0.97
C TYR A 30 -5.28 -6.50 0.34
N GLU A 31 -5.42 -7.23 1.46
CA GLU A 31 -4.98 -6.74 2.77
C GLU A 31 -3.76 -7.53 3.31
N PRO A 32 -2.68 -6.86 3.71
CA PRO A 32 -2.47 -5.41 3.59
C PRO A 32 -2.16 -5.00 2.14
N PHE A 33 -2.70 -3.87 1.67
CA PHE A 33 -2.52 -3.41 0.29
C PHE A 33 -1.04 -3.20 -0.06
N SER A 34 -0.23 -2.75 0.89
CA SER A 34 1.22 -2.60 0.74
C SER A 34 1.96 -3.90 0.34
N TYR A 35 1.41 -5.07 0.69
CA TYR A 35 1.94 -6.37 0.31
C TYR A 35 1.22 -6.96 -0.90
N CYS A 36 -0.12 -6.84 -0.94
CA CYS A 36 -0.94 -7.50 -1.95
C CYS A 36 -1.07 -6.72 -3.25
N GLY A 37 -1.15 -5.38 -3.19
CA GLY A 37 -1.45 -4.51 -4.32
C GLY A 37 -0.31 -3.58 -4.74
N SER A 38 0.79 -3.56 -4.01
CA SER A 38 1.95 -2.73 -4.32
C SER A 38 3.27 -3.41 -3.95
N ALA A 39 4.39 -2.84 -4.39
CA ALA A 39 5.74 -3.29 -4.02
C ALA A 39 6.25 -2.72 -2.69
N SER A 40 5.42 -1.97 -1.94
CA SER A 40 5.86 -1.21 -0.76
C SER A 40 6.23 -2.07 0.45
N LEU A 41 5.74 -3.30 0.54
CA LEU A 41 6.09 -4.26 1.58
C LEU A 41 6.57 -5.54 0.92
N SER A 42 7.81 -5.94 1.22
CA SER A 42 8.46 -7.11 0.60
C SER A 42 8.15 -8.43 1.31
N SER A 43 7.66 -8.40 2.55
CA SER A 43 7.43 -9.61 3.35
C SER A 43 6.16 -9.54 4.18
N TRP A 44 5.63 -10.73 4.49
CA TRP A 44 4.43 -10.98 5.31
C TRP A 44 4.70 -12.22 6.17
N GLY A 45 3.97 -12.43 7.28
CA GLY A 45 4.06 -13.70 8.02
C GLY A 45 4.36 -13.56 9.52
N THR A 46 4.21 -12.36 10.13
CA THR A 46 4.24 -12.25 11.61
C THR A 46 2.95 -12.78 12.23
N ILE A 47 2.97 -13.09 13.53
CA ILE A 47 1.77 -13.45 14.31
C ILE A 47 0.62 -12.47 14.03
N LYS A 48 0.90 -11.16 14.08
CA LYS A 48 -0.10 -10.11 13.82
C LYS A 48 -0.65 -10.13 12.39
N HIS A 49 0.14 -10.53 11.41
CA HIS A 49 -0.31 -10.65 10.04
C HIS A 49 -1.32 -11.79 9.90
N TYR A 50 -1.02 -12.96 10.45
CA TYR A 50 -1.93 -14.11 10.45
C TYR A 50 -3.23 -13.81 11.21
N GLU A 51 -3.13 -13.26 12.43
CA GLU A 51 -4.29 -12.88 13.23
C GLU A 51 -5.21 -11.92 12.47
N LYS A 52 -4.63 -10.86 11.88
CA LYS A 52 -5.41 -9.86 11.14
C LYS A 52 -6.05 -10.45 9.87
N GLN A 53 -5.35 -11.31 9.14
CA GLN A 53 -5.94 -12.00 7.97
C GLN A 53 -7.10 -12.88 8.41
N ASN A 54 -6.92 -13.69 9.44
CA ASN A 54 -7.94 -14.59 9.96
C ASN A 54 -9.18 -13.84 10.49
N GLU A 55 -8.97 -12.74 11.23
CA GLU A 55 -10.05 -11.88 11.72
C GLU A 55 -10.86 -11.25 10.57
N LEU A 56 -10.18 -10.68 9.58
CA LEU A 56 -10.86 -10.05 8.43
C LEU A 56 -11.67 -11.07 7.63
N LEU A 57 -11.08 -12.22 7.31
CA LEU A 57 -11.77 -13.25 6.51
C LEU A 57 -12.96 -13.83 7.28
N LYS A 58 -12.83 -14.03 8.59
CA LYS A 58 -13.91 -14.47 9.47
C LYS A 58 -15.12 -13.53 9.44
N MET A 59 -14.93 -12.21 9.25
CA MET A 59 -16.07 -11.28 9.18
C MET A 59 -17.09 -11.64 8.11
N MET A 60 -16.66 -12.28 7.02
CA MET A 60 -17.54 -12.70 5.93
C MET A 60 -18.47 -13.85 6.29
N THR A 61 -18.29 -14.53 7.45
CA THR A 61 -19.25 -15.54 7.95
C THR A 61 -20.63 -14.93 8.22
N LYS A 62 -20.72 -13.61 8.42
CA LYS A 62 -22.01 -12.87 8.46
C LYS A 62 -22.93 -13.27 7.29
N PHE A 63 -22.38 -13.54 6.11
CA PHE A 63 -23.12 -13.90 4.91
C PHE A 63 -23.33 -15.40 4.78
N THR A 64 -22.32 -16.23 5.04
CA THR A 64 -22.48 -17.69 4.97
C THR A 64 -23.42 -18.20 6.05
N ASP A 65 -23.39 -17.63 7.26
CA ASP A 65 -24.32 -17.94 8.35
C ASP A 65 -25.77 -17.54 8.00
N ALA A 66 -25.94 -16.53 7.15
CA ALA A 66 -27.24 -16.11 6.61
C ALA A 66 -27.66 -16.91 5.35
N GLY A 67 -26.87 -17.89 4.91
CA GLY A 67 -27.15 -18.76 3.78
C GLY A 67 -26.76 -18.23 2.40
N TYR A 68 -25.96 -17.16 2.35
CA TYR A 68 -25.43 -16.62 1.09
C TYR A 68 -24.06 -17.22 0.76
N GLY A 69 -23.79 -17.46 -0.53
CA GLY A 69 -22.45 -17.77 -1.00
C GLY A 69 -21.55 -16.55 -0.92
N VAL A 70 -20.25 -16.75 -0.64
CA VAL A 70 -19.22 -15.71 -0.68
C VAL A 70 -18.18 -16.07 -1.72
N ILE A 71 -17.89 -15.13 -2.62
CA ILE A 71 -16.82 -15.24 -3.60
C ILE A 71 -15.81 -14.11 -3.39
N PHE A 72 -14.54 -14.47 -3.20
CA PHE A 72 -13.42 -13.55 -3.34
C PHE A 72 -13.07 -13.47 -4.82
N GLY A 73 -13.71 -12.53 -5.53
CA GLY A 73 -13.58 -12.37 -6.98
C GLY A 73 -12.17 -11.99 -7.41
N GLU A 74 -11.37 -11.47 -6.48
CA GLU A 74 -9.96 -11.18 -6.66
C GLU A 74 -9.20 -11.32 -5.33
N TYR A 75 -8.02 -11.93 -5.39
CA TYR A 75 -6.96 -11.85 -4.41
C TYR A 75 -5.62 -12.04 -5.13
N ALA A 76 -4.57 -11.42 -4.66
CA ALA A 76 -3.24 -11.58 -5.22
C ALA A 76 -2.15 -11.13 -4.23
N VAL A 77 -0.90 -11.42 -4.57
CA VAL A 77 0.30 -10.79 -4.01
C VAL A 77 1.06 -10.12 -5.16
N ALA A 78 1.32 -8.82 -5.01
CA ALA A 78 2.13 -8.09 -5.98
C ALA A 78 3.58 -8.58 -5.95
N LEU A 79 4.27 -8.55 -7.09
CA LEU A 79 5.70 -8.81 -7.15
C LEU A 79 6.50 -7.66 -6.50
N ASN A 80 7.75 -7.93 -6.14
CA ASN A 80 8.72 -6.89 -5.83
C ASN A 80 8.98 -5.99 -7.05
N GLY A 81 9.55 -4.81 -6.85
CA GLY A 81 9.84 -3.87 -7.93
C GLY A 81 10.81 -4.42 -9.01
N ASP A 82 11.62 -5.42 -8.68
CA ASP A 82 12.50 -6.13 -9.62
C ASP A 82 11.79 -7.29 -10.35
N GLY A 83 10.51 -7.52 -10.07
CA GLY A 83 9.71 -8.59 -10.66
C GLY A 83 9.89 -9.96 -10.00
N SER A 84 10.60 -10.06 -8.89
CA SER A 84 10.69 -11.29 -8.09
C SER A 84 9.43 -11.50 -7.24
N VAL A 85 9.19 -12.74 -6.83
CA VAL A 85 8.12 -13.09 -5.88
C VAL A 85 8.54 -12.62 -4.49
N LYS A 86 7.60 -12.03 -3.75
CA LYS A 86 7.83 -11.56 -2.38
C LYS A 86 8.01 -12.72 -1.40
N ASP A 87 8.76 -12.46 -0.34
CA ASP A 87 8.93 -13.41 0.75
C ASP A 87 7.57 -13.78 1.37
N ASN A 88 7.43 -15.06 1.70
CA ASN A 88 6.21 -15.63 2.31
C ASN A 88 4.92 -15.49 1.46
N THR A 89 5.04 -15.30 0.13
CA THR A 89 3.88 -15.32 -0.78
C THR A 89 3.10 -16.63 -0.68
N CYS A 90 3.79 -17.76 -0.62
CA CYS A 90 3.17 -19.06 -0.46
C CYS A 90 2.39 -19.16 0.86
N ASP A 91 2.99 -18.72 1.97
CA ASP A 91 2.36 -18.74 3.30
C ASP A 91 1.11 -17.83 3.36
N PHE A 92 1.20 -16.63 2.76
CA PHE A 92 0.06 -15.72 2.66
C PHE A 92 -1.11 -16.36 1.91
N ILE A 93 -0.82 -16.94 0.74
CA ILE A 93 -1.83 -17.59 -0.10
C ILE A 93 -2.41 -18.82 0.61
N ASN A 94 -1.54 -19.64 1.24
CA ASN A 94 -1.99 -20.83 1.95
C ASN A 94 -2.96 -20.48 3.07
N ASN A 95 -2.60 -19.54 3.96
CA ASN A 95 -3.48 -19.12 5.06
C ASN A 95 -4.78 -18.47 4.54
N PHE A 96 -4.73 -17.72 3.42
CA PHE A 96 -5.94 -17.20 2.79
C PHE A 96 -6.87 -18.33 2.29
N LEU A 97 -6.31 -19.34 1.61
CA LEU A 97 -7.07 -20.49 1.09
C LEU A 97 -7.61 -21.38 2.22
N ASP A 98 -6.85 -21.56 3.32
CA ASP A 98 -7.33 -22.26 4.51
C ASP A 98 -8.57 -21.57 5.12
N ASN A 99 -8.57 -20.24 5.20
CA ASN A 99 -9.76 -19.52 5.61
C ASN A 99 -10.93 -19.72 4.64
N CYS A 100 -10.66 -19.77 3.33
CA CYS A 100 -11.69 -20.04 2.34
C CYS A 100 -12.30 -21.44 2.50
N ASP A 101 -11.47 -22.45 2.71
CA ASP A 101 -11.91 -23.83 2.97
C ASP A 101 -12.70 -23.93 4.28
N LEU A 102 -12.19 -23.30 5.36
CA LEU A 102 -12.84 -23.32 6.66
C LEU A 102 -14.26 -22.71 6.64
N TYR A 103 -14.46 -21.62 5.91
CA TYR A 103 -15.69 -20.84 5.90
C TYR A 103 -16.55 -21.03 4.65
N ASN A 104 -16.18 -21.94 3.73
CA ASN A 104 -16.85 -22.18 2.44
C ASN A 104 -16.90 -20.96 1.53
N TYR A 105 -15.78 -20.26 1.35
CA TYR A 105 -15.66 -19.20 0.38
C TYR A 105 -15.10 -19.72 -0.94
N CYS A 106 -15.45 -19.06 -2.03
CA CYS A 106 -14.91 -19.35 -3.35
C CYS A 106 -13.80 -18.36 -3.70
N PRO A 107 -12.51 -18.74 -3.67
CA PRO A 107 -11.40 -17.87 -4.02
C PRO A 107 -11.16 -17.86 -5.52
N VAL A 108 -10.90 -16.67 -6.10
CA VAL A 108 -10.49 -16.48 -7.50
C VAL A 108 -9.20 -15.67 -7.53
N LEU A 109 -8.09 -16.31 -7.92
CA LEU A 109 -6.81 -15.65 -8.04
C LEU A 109 -6.86 -14.60 -9.15
N TRP A 110 -6.55 -13.35 -8.80
CA TRP A 110 -6.28 -12.30 -9.79
C TRP A 110 -4.85 -12.43 -10.31
N ASP A 111 -4.72 -12.98 -11.51
CA ASP A 111 -3.42 -13.17 -12.13
C ASP A 111 -3.30 -12.39 -13.44
N CYS A 112 -2.45 -11.35 -13.42
CA CYS A 112 -2.06 -10.55 -14.58
C CYS A 112 -0.72 -11.00 -15.18
N SER A 113 -0.42 -12.30 -15.19
CA SER A 113 0.89 -12.87 -15.50
C SER A 113 1.97 -12.53 -14.44
N SER A 114 1.55 -12.26 -13.20
CA SER A 114 2.44 -12.00 -12.08
C SER A 114 2.98 -13.29 -11.46
N LEU A 115 2.12 -14.20 -11.01
CA LEU A 115 2.54 -15.51 -10.47
C LEU A 115 2.56 -16.61 -11.53
N PHE A 116 1.60 -16.59 -12.47
CA PHE A 116 1.54 -17.52 -13.58
C PHE A 116 1.80 -16.84 -14.92
N LYS A 117 2.89 -17.17 -15.58
CA LYS A 117 3.25 -16.65 -16.90
C LYS A 117 2.49 -17.38 -17.99
N ARG A 118 1.46 -16.75 -18.55
CA ARG A 118 0.63 -17.31 -19.62
C ARG A 118 1.41 -17.55 -20.92
N SER A 119 2.44 -16.74 -21.18
CA SER A 119 3.27 -16.89 -22.38
C SER A 119 4.12 -18.17 -22.39
N THR A 120 4.52 -18.65 -21.23
CA THR A 120 5.35 -19.84 -21.04
C THR A 120 4.61 -20.99 -20.37
N LEU A 121 3.37 -20.77 -19.90
CA LEU A 121 2.56 -21.70 -19.13
C LEU A 121 3.30 -22.23 -17.90
N SER A 122 3.98 -21.34 -17.19
CA SER A 122 4.81 -21.68 -16.02
C SER A 122 4.56 -20.72 -14.86
N TRP A 123 4.68 -21.23 -13.65
CA TRP A 123 4.68 -20.44 -12.44
C TRP A 123 6.04 -19.75 -12.23
N LEU A 124 6.03 -18.58 -11.60
CA LEU A 124 7.27 -17.89 -11.17
C LEU A 124 7.89 -18.54 -9.93
N ASP A 125 7.04 -19.12 -9.10
CA ASP A 125 7.43 -19.71 -7.82
C ASP A 125 6.94 -21.16 -7.76
N THR A 126 7.87 -22.08 -7.42
CA THR A 126 7.60 -23.53 -7.38
C THR A 126 6.78 -23.94 -6.17
N ASP A 127 6.89 -23.23 -5.05
CA ASP A 127 6.13 -23.53 -3.84
C ASP A 127 4.68 -23.10 -3.99
N VAL A 128 4.45 -21.95 -4.62
CA VAL A 128 3.11 -21.51 -5.01
C VAL A 128 2.48 -22.47 -6.02
N GLU A 129 3.25 -22.98 -7.01
CA GLU A 129 2.79 -24.00 -7.94
C GLU A 129 2.40 -25.28 -7.20
N ALA A 130 3.24 -25.75 -6.28
CA ALA A 130 2.97 -26.96 -5.50
C ALA A 130 1.71 -26.80 -4.63
N LEU A 131 1.54 -25.63 -4.00
CA LEU A 131 0.35 -25.29 -3.21
C LEU A 131 -0.95 -25.43 -4.04
N TYR A 132 -1.02 -24.79 -5.21
CA TYR A 132 -2.21 -24.88 -6.05
C TYR A 132 -2.46 -26.28 -6.60
N LYS A 133 -1.40 -27.03 -6.91
CA LYS A 133 -1.53 -28.45 -7.31
C LYS A 133 -2.10 -29.30 -6.18
N ALA A 134 -1.64 -29.13 -4.95
CA ALA A 134 -2.13 -29.85 -3.78
C ALA A 134 -3.61 -29.54 -3.47
N ARG A 135 -4.06 -28.33 -3.81
CA ARG A 135 -5.45 -27.88 -3.63
C ARG A 135 -6.33 -28.04 -4.86
N SER A 136 -5.82 -28.70 -5.91
CA SER A 136 -6.63 -28.99 -7.10
C SER A 136 -7.78 -29.93 -6.78
N TYR A 137 -8.86 -29.85 -7.58
CA TYR A 137 -10.01 -30.74 -7.45
C TYR A 137 -9.60 -32.21 -7.49
N GLU A 138 -8.66 -32.57 -8.37
CA GLU A 138 -8.21 -33.97 -8.46
C GLU A 138 -7.52 -34.42 -7.19
N ALA A 139 -6.65 -33.56 -6.59
CA ALA A 139 -5.91 -33.90 -5.37
C ALA A 139 -6.83 -34.03 -4.15
N GLN A 140 -7.90 -33.23 -4.08
CA GLN A 140 -8.82 -33.21 -2.94
C GLN A 140 -10.11 -34.05 -3.15
N SER A 141 -10.32 -34.64 -4.32
CA SER A 141 -11.56 -35.31 -4.70
C SER A 141 -11.96 -36.50 -3.80
N SER A 142 -11.02 -37.03 -3.03
CA SER A 142 -11.28 -38.10 -2.06
C SER A 142 -11.62 -37.63 -0.65
N LEU A 143 -11.53 -36.33 -0.38
CA LEU A 143 -11.80 -35.72 0.93
C LEU A 143 -13.25 -35.25 1.00
N ASP A 144 -13.88 -35.44 2.15
CA ASP A 144 -15.15 -34.79 2.45
C ASP A 144 -14.93 -33.38 3.02
N ASP A 145 -15.99 -32.55 2.97
CA ASP A 145 -15.95 -31.17 3.44
C ASP A 145 -15.52 -31.03 4.91
N GLY A 146 -15.85 -31.97 5.75
CA GLY A 146 -15.49 -31.99 7.16
C GLY A 146 -13.97 -32.15 7.33
N THR A 147 -13.41 -33.10 6.59
CA THR A 147 -11.94 -33.34 6.57
C THR A 147 -11.18 -32.12 6.04
N ILE A 148 -11.67 -31.49 4.96
CA ILE A 148 -11.05 -30.27 4.40
C ILE A 148 -11.00 -29.15 5.45
N LYS A 149 -12.12 -28.90 6.15
CA LYS A 149 -12.21 -27.87 7.18
C LYS A 149 -11.31 -28.14 8.40
N GLU A 150 -11.23 -29.37 8.84
CA GLU A 150 -10.36 -29.73 9.97
C GLU A 150 -8.88 -29.61 9.59
N ASN A 151 -8.52 -29.97 8.36
CA ASN A 151 -7.16 -29.78 7.85
C ASN A 151 -6.82 -28.27 7.78
N ALA A 152 -7.66 -27.44 7.18
CA ALA A 152 -7.48 -26.01 7.09
C ALA A 152 -7.31 -25.36 8.47
N LYS A 153 -8.15 -25.74 9.43
CA LYS A 153 -8.06 -25.27 10.82
C LYS A 153 -6.75 -25.67 11.49
N ALA A 154 -6.29 -26.89 11.26
CA ALA A 154 -5.03 -27.38 11.80
C ALA A 154 -3.82 -26.67 11.19
N GLU A 155 -3.83 -26.43 9.88
CA GLU A 155 -2.78 -25.71 9.15
C GLU A 155 -2.72 -24.24 9.60
N MET A 156 -3.84 -23.53 9.70
CA MET A 156 -3.90 -22.18 10.24
C MET A 156 -3.33 -22.09 11.66
N ALA A 157 -3.68 -23.04 12.54
CA ALA A 157 -3.17 -23.07 13.91
C ALA A 157 -1.65 -23.33 13.95
N ALA A 158 -1.16 -24.23 13.11
CA ALA A 158 0.26 -24.52 13.00
C ALA A 158 1.06 -23.33 12.45
N ALA A 159 0.56 -22.70 11.40
CA ALA A 159 1.16 -21.50 10.81
C ALA A 159 1.26 -20.35 11.82
N LEU A 160 0.17 -20.07 12.53
CA LEU A 160 0.16 -19.04 13.58
C LEU A 160 1.13 -19.36 14.72
N ALA A 161 1.22 -20.62 15.14
CA ALA A 161 2.13 -21.05 16.22
C ALA A 161 3.62 -20.98 15.81
N ALA A 162 3.91 -21.13 14.52
CA ALA A 162 5.26 -21.04 13.96
C ALA A 162 5.66 -19.61 13.58
N ALA A 163 4.69 -18.70 13.48
CA ALA A 163 4.93 -17.33 13.04
C ALA A 163 5.80 -16.55 14.05
N PRO A 164 6.77 -15.74 13.58
CA PRO A 164 7.57 -14.89 14.44
C PRO A 164 6.80 -13.66 14.92
N GLU A 165 7.22 -13.09 16.03
CA GLU A 165 6.70 -11.79 16.55
C GLU A 165 7.01 -10.64 15.58
N SER A 166 8.19 -10.67 14.94
CA SER A 166 8.64 -9.71 13.95
C SER A 166 9.38 -10.42 12.85
N LEU A 167 9.26 -9.93 11.62
CA LEU A 167 10.16 -10.36 10.55
C LEU A 167 11.43 -9.54 10.66
N ASP A 168 12.58 -10.21 10.52
CA ASP A 168 13.79 -9.51 10.16
C ASP A 168 13.58 -9.00 8.74
N ASN A 169 13.08 -7.78 8.62
CA ASN A 169 13.00 -7.04 7.36
C ASN A 169 14.42 -6.67 6.92
N THR A 170 15.27 -7.68 6.81
CA THR A 170 16.44 -7.57 5.97
C THR A 170 15.90 -7.70 4.55
N THR A 171 15.43 -6.57 4.02
CA THR A 171 15.17 -6.39 2.59
C THR A 171 16.33 -7.05 1.84
N PRO A 172 16.10 -7.86 0.78
CA PRO A 172 17.12 -8.10 -0.22
C PRO A 172 17.37 -6.75 -0.88
N ALA A 173 18.28 -6.04 -0.34
CA ALA A 173 18.54 -4.67 -0.65
C ALA A 173 19.28 -4.57 -1.98
N GLY A 174 18.86 -3.68 -2.77
CA GLY A 174 19.77 -2.60 -3.10
C GLY A 174 20.09 -1.90 -1.78
N ALA A 175 21.35 -1.85 -1.35
CA ALA A 175 21.78 -1.48 -0.02
C ALA A 175 20.92 -0.35 0.56
N ALA A 176 20.24 -0.62 1.69
CA ALA A 176 19.54 0.42 2.44
C ALA A 176 20.53 1.56 2.62
N SER A 177 20.27 2.70 1.99
CA SER A 177 21.10 3.87 2.20
C SER A 177 20.93 4.25 3.66
N ASP A 178 21.99 4.20 4.46
CA ASP A 178 22.01 4.72 5.83
C ASP A 178 21.78 6.24 5.85
N GLU A 179 21.25 6.79 4.77
CA GLU A 179 21.09 8.19 4.50
C GLU A 179 19.61 8.57 4.44
N ALA A 180 19.29 9.71 5.03
CA ALA A 180 18.00 10.33 4.83
C ALA A 180 18.07 11.23 3.59
N ILE A 181 17.20 10.97 2.60
CA ILE A 181 17.11 11.76 1.37
C ILE A 181 15.72 12.39 1.31
N ALA A 182 15.67 13.70 1.20
CA ALA A 182 14.44 14.44 0.95
C ALA A 182 14.19 14.59 -0.55
N TRP A 183 12.95 14.39 -0.97
CA TRP A 183 12.54 14.45 -2.37
C TRP A 183 11.03 14.72 -2.50
N LEU A 184 10.58 15.16 -3.65
CA LEU A 184 9.16 15.40 -3.93
C LEU A 184 8.54 14.20 -4.65
N MET A 185 7.59 13.54 -4.02
CA MET A 185 6.68 12.61 -4.70
C MET A 185 5.70 13.42 -5.55
N PHE A 186 5.46 13.01 -6.79
CA PHE A 186 4.60 13.73 -7.70
C PHE A 186 3.88 12.83 -8.70
N ASN A 187 2.58 13.06 -8.87
CA ASN A 187 1.79 12.51 -9.98
C ASN A 187 0.91 13.62 -10.55
N SER A 188 0.99 13.83 -11.88
CA SER A 188 0.09 14.77 -12.56
C SER A 188 -1.36 14.29 -12.53
N ASN A 189 -2.29 15.21 -12.72
CA ASN A 189 -3.73 14.93 -12.68
C ASN A 189 -4.17 13.89 -13.72
N ASP A 190 -3.48 13.82 -14.85
CA ASP A 190 -3.70 12.86 -15.94
C ASP A 190 -2.78 11.62 -15.88
N TRP A 191 -1.97 11.49 -14.83
CA TRP A 191 -1.00 10.40 -14.61
C TRP A 191 0.09 10.26 -15.69
N ASN A 192 0.25 11.26 -16.57
CA ASN A 192 1.26 11.23 -17.63
C ASN A 192 2.66 11.66 -17.17
N VAL A 193 2.73 12.39 -16.06
CA VAL A 193 3.99 12.81 -15.44
C VAL A 193 4.03 12.26 -14.02
N THR A 194 5.04 11.45 -13.75
CA THR A 194 5.22 10.82 -12.45
C THR A 194 6.67 10.92 -11.97
N TYR A 195 6.84 11.18 -10.68
CA TYR A 195 8.06 11.02 -9.91
C TYR A 195 7.67 10.41 -8.58
N SER A 196 7.64 9.09 -8.52
CA SER A 196 6.87 8.36 -7.54
C SER A 196 7.73 7.40 -6.72
N VAL A 197 7.12 6.92 -5.64
CA VAL A 197 7.69 5.94 -4.72
C VAL A 197 7.95 4.62 -5.43
N GLY A 198 9.19 4.17 -5.34
CA GLY A 198 9.51 2.78 -5.54
C GLY A 198 9.83 2.08 -4.22
N ASP A 199 10.68 1.07 -4.30
CA ASP A 199 11.16 0.35 -3.13
C ASP A 199 11.85 1.30 -2.14
N GLU A 200 11.68 1.03 -0.86
CA GLU A 200 12.32 1.77 0.25
C GLU A 200 12.03 3.27 0.30
N TYR A 201 10.88 3.72 -0.24
CA TYR A 201 10.52 5.14 -0.21
C TYR A 201 11.49 6.05 -0.97
N ASN A 202 12.11 5.53 -2.03
CA ASN A 202 12.97 6.26 -2.95
C ASN A 202 12.26 6.49 -4.30
N PRO A 203 12.59 7.56 -5.05
CA PRO A 203 12.01 7.80 -6.36
C PRO A 203 12.52 6.75 -7.36
N SER A 204 11.68 5.80 -7.74
CA SER A 204 12.01 4.76 -8.73
C SER A 204 11.19 4.84 -10.00
N GLU A 205 9.97 5.37 -9.93
CA GLU A 205 9.14 5.63 -11.09
C GLU A 205 9.31 7.07 -11.55
N LYS A 206 9.91 7.26 -12.70
CA LYS A 206 10.27 8.58 -13.20
C LYS A 206 9.93 8.75 -14.67
N THR A 207 9.11 9.73 -15.00
CA THR A 207 8.92 10.18 -16.39
C THR A 207 10.22 10.74 -16.93
N GLU A 208 10.57 10.35 -18.16
CA GLU A 208 11.76 10.84 -18.85
C GLU A 208 11.73 12.38 -18.97
N GLY A 209 12.89 13.00 -18.78
CA GLY A 209 13.06 14.45 -18.84
C GLY A 209 12.81 15.20 -17.54
N ILE A 210 12.33 14.56 -16.46
CA ILE A 210 12.25 15.23 -15.16
C ILE A 210 13.66 15.48 -14.61
N VAL A 211 13.92 16.71 -14.15
CA VAL A 211 15.11 17.04 -13.39
C VAL A 211 14.72 17.19 -11.92
N ALA A 212 15.19 16.28 -11.07
CA ALA A 212 14.93 16.28 -9.64
C ALA A 212 16.10 16.91 -8.87
N GLY A 213 15.77 17.72 -7.87
CA GLY A 213 16.69 18.30 -6.91
C GLY A 213 16.47 17.66 -5.54
N ASP A 214 16.78 16.35 -5.44
CA ASP A 214 16.72 15.62 -4.18
C ASP A 214 17.89 16.04 -3.28
N VAL A 215 17.71 16.05 -1.95
CA VAL A 215 18.74 16.53 -1.04
C VAL A 215 18.96 15.57 0.13
N LYS A 216 20.24 15.36 0.48
CA LYS A 216 20.62 14.60 1.67
C LYS A 216 20.34 15.42 2.93
N ILE A 217 19.62 14.81 3.86
CA ILE A 217 19.39 15.34 5.20
C ILE A 217 20.57 14.92 6.11
N THR A 218 21.15 15.89 6.78
CA THR A 218 22.31 15.67 7.67
C THR A 218 22.02 16.07 9.12
N GLY A 219 20.77 16.35 9.45
CA GLY A 219 20.32 16.75 10.78
C GLY A 219 19.31 17.88 10.74
N GLU A 220 19.23 18.65 11.84
CA GLU A 220 18.44 19.87 11.88
C GLU A 220 18.98 20.90 10.89
N GLY A 221 18.08 21.50 10.10
CA GLY A 221 18.48 22.48 9.09
C GLY A 221 17.39 22.89 8.14
N THR A 222 17.76 23.79 7.22
CA THR A 222 16.89 24.24 6.12
C THR A 222 17.37 23.59 4.82
N TYR A 223 16.41 22.97 4.11
CA TYR A 223 16.66 22.22 2.89
C TYR A 223 15.72 22.67 1.79
N THR A 224 16.14 22.47 0.53
CA THR A 224 15.28 22.74 -0.63
C THR A 224 15.28 21.55 -1.57
N VAL A 225 14.11 21.08 -1.93
CA VAL A 225 13.89 20.02 -2.92
C VAL A 225 13.13 20.59 -4.10
N SER A 226 13.28 19.99 -5.30
CA SER A 226 12.63 20.51 -6.50
C SER A 226 12.38 19.45 -7.56
N LEU A 227 11.38 19.72 -8.42
CA LEU A 227 11.16 19.02 -9.68
C LEU A 227 11.03 20.04 -10.80
N ASP A 228 11.69 19.80 -11.92
CA ASP A 228 11.56 20.58 -13.16
C ASP A 228 11.05 19.64 -14.27
N PHE A 229 9.91 20.00 -14.84
CA PHE A 229 9.21 19.25 -15.88
C PHE A 229 9.44 19.83 -17.29
N SER A 230 10.23 20.91 -17.43
CA SER A 230 10.42 21.64 -18.68
C SER A 230 11.03 20.78 -19.81
N LYS A 231 11.70 19.69 -19.45
CA LYS A 231 12.35 18.76 -20.40
C LYS A 231 11.56 17.47 -20.62
N THR A 232 10.39 17.32 -20.01
CA THR A 232 9.47 16.21 -20.34
C THR A 232 8.89 16.39 -21.75
N GLY A 233 8.29 15.35 -22.30
CA GLY A 233 7.71 15.41 -23.64
C GLY A 233 6.66 16.53 -23.85
N ALA A 234 5.90 16.88 -22.79
CA ALA A 234 4.95 18.00 -22.78
C ALA A 234 5.56 19.33 -22.35
N GLY A 235 6.72 19.32 -21.67
CA GLY A 235 7.34 20.49 -21.10
C GLY A 235 6.68 21.00 -19.82
N TYR A 236 5.69 20.30 -19.30
CA TYR A 236 4.96 20.60 -18.06
C TYR A 236 4.24 19.37 -17.53
N ALA A 237 3.78 19.42 -16.29
CA ALA A 237 2.82 18.51 -15.72
C ALA A 237 1.43 19.15 -15.70
N ASN A 238 0.39 18.39 -16.03
CA ASN A 238 -1.01 18.85 -16.02
C ASN A 238 -1.54 18.85 -14.58
N SER A 239 -1.32 19.93 -13.83
CA SER A 239 -1.67 20.05 -12.42
C SER A 239 -1.09 18.88 -11.59
N THR A 240 -1.68 18.54 -10.45
CA THR A 240 -1.29 17.38 -9.65
C THR A 240 -2.48 16.71 -9.00
N VAL A 241 -2.49 15.37 -8.98
CA VAL A 241 -3.40 14.56 -8.18
C VAL A 241 -2.74 14.17 -6.86
N PHE A 242 -1.42 14.13 -6.83
CA PHE A 242 -0.63 13.80 -5.66
C PHE A 242 0.72 14.51 -5.69
N CYS A 243 1.05 15.23 -4.63
CA CYS A 243 2.35 15.81 -4.39
C CYS A 243 2.65 15.80 -2.89
N ALA A 244 3.79 15.25 -2.49
CA ALA A 244 4.21 15.22 -1.10
C ALA A 244 5.73 15.33 -0.98
N LEU A 245 6.20 15.96 0.10
CA LEU A 245 7.58 15.84 0.53
C LEU A 245 7.74 14.49 1.23
N GLY A 246 8.71 13.69 0.79
CA GLY A 246 9.15 12.48 1.46
C GLY A 246 10.59 12.65 1.93
N ILE A 247 10.93 12.06 3.08
CA ILE A 247 12.30 11.92 3.57
C ILE A 247 12.53 10.44 3.84
N SER A 248 13.24 9.77 2.94
CA SER A 248 13.64 8.36 3.10
C SER A 248 14.43 8.21 4.40
N ASN A 249 14.13 7.20 5.22
CA ASN A 249 14.72 6.98 6.53
C ASN A 249 14.60 8.19 7.51
N GLY A 250 13.74 9.15 7.23
CA GLY A 250 13.62 10.37 8.04
C GLY A 250 13.24 10.05 9.48
N GLU A 251 12.20 9.27 9.71
CA GLU A 251 11.78 8.88 11.06
C GLU A 251 12.77 7.92 11.73
N LEU A 252 13.42 7.04 10.95
CA LEU A 252 14.41 6.09 11.47
C LEU A 252 15.66 6.81 12.01
N LEU A 253 16.18 7.79 11.27
CA LEU A 253 17.44 8.48 11.61
C LEU A 253 17.21 9.73 12.46
N TYR A 254 16.04 10.36 12.35
CA TYR A 254 15.65 11.58 13.04
C TYR A 254 14.24 11.43 13.65
N PRO A 255 14.07 10.52 14.63
CA PRO A 255 12.75 10.22 15.18
C PRO A 255 12.11 11.46 15.82
N GLY A 256 10.84 11.67 15.50
CA GLY A 256 10.07 12.80 16.02
C GLY A 256 10.43 14.18 15.42
N TYR A 257 11.24 14.22 14.36
CA TYR A 257 11.46 15.48 13.64
C TYR A 257 10.22 15.86 12.83
N ILE A 258 9.99 17.16 12.73
CA ILE A 258 8.89 17.76 11.99
C ILE A 258 9.39 18.61 10.81
N ILE A 259 8.51 18.74 9.82
CA ILE A 259 8.74 19.57 8.63
C ILE A 259 7.98 20.88 8.82
N ASN A 260 8.69 22.00 8.72
CA ASN A 260 8.10 23.32 8.73
C ASN A 260 8.37 23.99 7.37
N VAL A 261 7.34 24.35 6.62
CA VAL A 261 7.48 24.94 5.29
C VAL A 261 7.90 26.40 5.40
N VAL A 262 9.00 26.73 4.72
CA VAL A 262 9.52 28.11 4.61
C VAL A 262 9.00 28.80 3.35
N ASP A 263 9.08 28.11 2.20
CA ASP A 263 8.60 28.64 0.92
C ASP A 263 8.23 27.47 -0.02
N LEU A 264 7.08 27.58 -0.67
CA LEU A 264 6.68 26.70 -1.75
C LEU A 264 6.58 27.52 -3.03
N GLN A 265 7.34 27.16 -4.04
CA GLN A 265 7.28 27.81 -5.34
C GLN A 265 6.72 26.89 -6.40
N ILE A 266 5.80 27.40 -7.20
CA ILE A 266 5.26 26.76 -8.39
C ILE A 266 5.51 27.66 -9.58
N ASN A 267 6.12 27.13 -10.63
CA ASN A 267 6.53 27.89 -11.81
C ASN A 267 7.45 29.07 -11.46
N GLY A 268 8.31 28.93 -10.45
CA GLY A 268 9.27 29.95 -9.96
C GLY A 268 8.63 31.11 -9.18
N LYS A 269 7.39 30.98 -8.73
CA LYS A 269 6.71 31.98 -7.91
C LYS A 269 6.26 31.35 -6.60
N SER A 270 6.42 32.08 -5.48
CA SER A 270 5.88 31.66 -4.18
C SER A 270 4.38 31.43 -4.26
N TYR A 271 3.94 30.32 -3.75
CA TYR A 271 2.54 29.88 -3.77
C TYR A 271 1.96 29.91 -2.34
N PRO A 272 0.77 30.51 -2.14
CA PRO A 272 0.21 30.65 -0.80
C PRO A 272 -0.23 29.27 -0.25
N LEU A 273 0.04 29.04 1.02
CA LEU A 273 -0.46 27.87 1.73
C LEU A 273 -1.87 28.11 2.26
N VAL A 274 -2.75 27.13 2.07
CA VAL A 274 -4.14 27.17 2.56
C VAL A 274 -4.32 26.50 3.92
N ALA A 275 -3.32 25.75 4.36
CA ALA A 275 -3.30 25.09 5.67
C ALA A 275 -1.86 25.01 6.19
N GLU A 276 -1.73 24.77 7.50
CA GLU A 276 -0.44 24.47 8.12
C GLU A 276 0.07 23.09 7.70
N PRO A 277 1.38 22.92 7.50
CA PRO A 277 1.96 21.63 7.20
C PRO A 277 1.77 20.66 8.37
N TYR A 278 1.57 19.40 8.03
CA TYR A 278 1.45 18.32 9.01
C TYR A 278 2.42 17.21 8.65
N THR A 279 3.36 16.94 9.55
CA THR A 279 4.35 15.87 9.38
C THR A 279 3.74 14.53 9.80
N THR A 280 3.93 13.51 8.97
CA THR A 280 3.51 12.13 9.26
C THR A 280 4.68 11.17 9.07
N SER A 281 4.54 9.96 9.58
CA SER A 281 5.48 8.87 9.37
C SER A 281 4.83 7.79 8.51
N ASP A 282 5.57 7.30 7.49
CA ASP A 282 5.22 6.08 6.79
C ASP A 282 6.07 4.93 7.34
N ASP A 283 5.39 3.87 7.79
CA ASP A 283 5.99 2.63 8.32
C ASP A 283 6.99 2.84 9.48
N LYS A 284 6.89 3.95 10.19
CA LYS A 284 7.83 4.36 11.25
C LYS A 284 9.29 4.46 10.78
N LYS A 285 9.50 4.57 9.49
CA LYS A 285 10.81 4.66 8.86
C LYS A 285 11.00 5.98 8.12
N CYS A 286 10.03 6.37 7.33
CA CYS A 286 10.10 7.55 6.48
C CYS A 286 9.27 8.69 7.05
N THR A 287 9.71 9.93 6.86
CA THR A 287 8.93 11.13 7.20
C THR A 287 8.23 11.64 5.95
N ARG A 288 7.02 12.15 6.09
CA ARG A 288 6.20 12.64 4.99
C ARG A 288 5.40 13.88 5.37
N MET A 289 5.14 14.73 4.38
CA MET A 289 4.22 15.86 4.47
C MET A 289 3.48 16.02 3.13
N ASN A 290 2.15 16.03 3.16
CA ASN A 290 1.37 16.26 1.94
C ASN A 290 1.44 17.72 1.53
N ILE A 291 1.74 17.97 0.24
CA ILE A 291 1.53 19.26 -0.41
C ILE A 291 0.12 19.25 -0.98
N TYR A 292 -0.20 18.26 -1.78
CA TYR A 292 -1.55 17.97 -2.26
C TYR A 292 -1.79 16.46 -2.34
N ASN A 293 -2.99 16.04 -1.98
CA ASN A 293 -3.40 14.63 -2.08
C ASN A 293 -4.92 14.57 -2.25
N ALA A 294 -5.38 14.17 -3.43
CA ALA A 294 -6.79 14.14 -3.80
C ALA A 294 -7.66 13.23 -2.90
N TRP A 295 -7.05 12.30 -2.18
CA TRP A 295 -7.76 11.33 -1.34
C TRP A 295 -7.73 11.65 0.17
N VAL A 296 -7.08 12.75 0.56
CA VAL A 296 -6.87 13.09 1.98
C VAL A 296 -7.81 14.22 2.39
N LYS A 297 -8.53 14.03 3.50
CA LYS A 297 -9.31 15.07 4.15
C LYS A 297 -8.40 15.92 5.05
N ALA A 298 -8.74 17.20 5.22
CA ALA A 298 -8.04 18.08 6.14
C ALA A 298 -8.13 17.56 7.59
N VAL A 299 -6.99 17.62 8.29
CA VAL A 299 -6.91 17.30 9.73
C VAL A 299 -7.31 18.55 10.53
N PRO A 300 -8.10 18.44 11.61
CA PRO A 300 -8.41 19.56 12.50
C PRO A 300 -7.15 20.24 13.02
N ALA A 301 -7.25 21.54 13.33
CA ALA A 301 -6.12 22.33 13.81
C ALA A 301 -5.49 21.77 15.09
N GLU A 302 -6.31 21.23 15.97
CA GLU A 302 -5.91 20.60 17.23
C GLU A 302 -5.17 19.26 17.07
N ALA A 303 -5.25 18.65 15.91
CA ALA A 303 -4.57 17.38 15.59
C ALA A 303 -3.25 17.59 14.86
N ARG A 304 -2.71 18.80 14.81
CA ARG A 304 -1.45 19.13 14.10
C ARG A 304 -0.24 18.59 14.85
N THR A 305 0.79 18.23 14.08
CA THR A 305 2.07 17.78 14.63
C THR A 305 2.87 18.96 15.17
N GLU A 306 2.87 19.16 16.47
CA GLU A 306 3.74 20.13 17.15
C GLU A 306 4.81 19.45 18.00
N ASP A 307 4.51 18.26 18.49
CA ASP A 307 5.31 17.49 19.45
C ASP A 307 6.02 16.27 18.83
N GLY A 308 5.87 16.04 17.52
CA GLY A 308 6.47 14.90 16.83
C GLY A 308 5.59 13.63 16.86
N ASP A 309 4.31 13.73 17.23
CA ASP A 309 3.34 12.64 16.99
C ASP A 309 3.01 12.56 15.50
N LEU A 310 3.53 11.53 14.84
CA LEU A 310 3.43 11.32 13.39
C LEU A 310 2.35 10.29 13.00
N SER A 311 1.41 9.98 13.90
CA SER A 311 0.43 8.91 13.70
C SER A 311 -0.78 9.29 12.83
N ALA A 312 -1.05 10.58 12.64
CA ALA A 312 -2.21 11.07 11.90
C ALA A 312 -1.90 11.28 10.40
N VAL A 313 -2.95 11.45 9.59
CA VAL A 313 -2.83 11.76 8.15
C VAL A 313 -2.87 13.29 7.96
N GLY A 314 -1.83 13.84 7.34
CA GLY A 314 -1.70 15.28 7.15
C GLY A 314 -2.67 15.88 6.12
N PRO A 315 -3.08 17.16 6.31
CA PRO A 315 -3.89 17.89 5.34
C PRO A 315 -3.10 18.24 4.08
N CYS A 316 -3.82 18.65 3.03
CA CYS A 316 -3.22 19.35 1.90
C CYS A 316 -2.92 20.80 2.28
N ILE A 317 -1.76 21.31 1.86
CA ILE A 317 -1.34 22.69 2.15
C ILE A 317 -1.54 23.65 0.98
N VAL A 318 -1.94 23.14 -0.20
CA VAL A 318 -2.26 23.93 -1.39
C VAL A 318 -3.66 23.62 -1.88
N ASP A 319 -4.27 24.60 -2.57
CA ASP A 319 -5.49 24.40 -3.36
C ASP A 319 -5.12 23.98 -4.79
N ASN A 320 -5.62 22.82 -5.22
CA ASN A 320 -5.32 22.29 -6.55
C ASN A 320 -6.10 22.95 -7.67
N GLU A 321 -7.24 23.59 -7.39
CA GLU A 321 -8.09 24.17 -8.41
C GLU A 321 -7.39 25.32 -9.18
N GLU A 322 -6.40 25.97 -8.54
CA GLU A 322 -5.65 27.09 -9.11
C GLU A 322 -4.29 26.71 -9.72
N LEU A 323 -3.83 25.43 -9.59
CA LEU A 323 -2.47 25.05 -9.96
C LEU A 323 -2.20 25.08 -11.48
N GLY A 324 -3.16 24.75 -12.32
CA GLY A 324 -2.97 24.70 -13.77
C GLY A 324 -1.78 23.84 -14.20
N ASN A 325 -1.09 24.22 -15.28
CA ASN A 325 0.11 23.56 -15.75
C ASN A 325 1.32 23.92 -14.90
N ILE A 326 2.05 22.90 -14.46
CA ILE A 326 3.23 23.04 -13.60
C ILE A 326 4.49 22.75 -14.44
N THR A 327 5.35 23.73 -14.62
CA THR A 327 6.66 23.56 -15.25
C THR A 327 7.75 23.25 -14.23
N SER A 328 7.58 23.72 -12.99
CA SER A 328 8.50 23.42 -11.89
C SER A 328 7.79 23.56 -10.54
N ILE A 329 8.27 22.80 -9.58
CA ILE A 329 7.89 22.91 -8.16
C ILE A 329 9.16 22.89 -7.32
N SER A 330 9.25 23.76 -6.30
CA SER A 330 10.36 23.80 -5.35
C SER A 330 9.82 24.06 -3.95
N LEU A 331 10.27 23.28 -2.98
CA LEU A 331 9.88 23.38 -1.59
C LEU A 331 11.12 23.61 -0.73
N THR A 332 11.14 24.75 -0.02
CA THR A 332 12.11 25.02 1.04
C THR A 332 11.46 24.79 2.38
N PHE A 333 12.11 24.01 3.23
CA PHE A 333 11.57 23.61 4.53
C PHE A 333 12.67 23.54 5.60
N GLU A 334 12.28 23.78 6.84
CA GLU A 334 13.07 23.41 8.02
C GLU A 334 12.72 21.99 8.43
N TYR A 335 13.74 21.20 8.72
CA TYR A 335 13.57 19.88 9.33
C TYR A 335 14.23 19.93 10.71
N LYS A 336 13.46 19.74 11.76
CA LYS A 336 13.88 19.98 13.14
C LYS A 336 13.13 19.10 14.13
N PRO A 337 13.67 18.88 15.34
CA PRO A 337 12.95 18.17 16.40
C PRO A 337 11.56 18.77 16.64
N GLY A 338 10.54 17.93 16.82
CA GLY A 338 9.26 18.31 17.39
C GLY A 338 9.43 18.81 18.83
N LYS A 339 8.39 19.45 19.39
CA LYS A 339 8.43 19.98 20.76
C LYS A 339 8.35 18.87 21.83
#